data_b6c5a348eb1d28999aca2b6deea469d7
#
_entry.id   b6c5a348eb1d28999aca2b6deea469d7
#
_cell.length_a   1.000
_cell.length_b   1.000
_cell.length_c   1.000
_cell.angle_alpha   90.00
_cell.angle_beta   90.00
_cell.angle_gamma   90.00
#
_symmetry.space_group_name_H-M   'P 1'
#
loop_
_entity.id
_entity.type
_entity.pdbx_description
1 polymer ?
#
loop_
_entity_poly.entity_id
_entity_poly.type
_entity_poly.pdbx_seq_one_letter_code
_entity_poly.pdbx_strand_id
1 'polypeptide(L)'
;MRGLSYYILLILLKTGVIHLYSVIDIGSNTIRLVVYTLEDGRLRQALSSKSTAGLAGCVEDGALSEEGVEKLVSVLLRFRRVLELLPGCRVFPFATASLRGLSNTPEVLERVRRETGFDIDVITGREEAIFDYRGAVGRMNEQSGVLVD
;
A
#
# COMPACT_ATOMS: atom_id res chain seq x y z
N MET A 1 -7.57 -2.09 22.08
CA MET A 1 -8.15 -1.74 20.77
C MET A 1 -8.12 -2.89 19.71
N ARG A 2 -8.03 -4.17 20.14
CA ARG A 2 -7.99 -5.34 19.22
C ARG A 2 -9.39 -5.93 18.89
N GLY A 3 -10.44 -5.58 19.63
CA GLY A 3 -11.77 -6.17 19.46
C GLY A 3 -12.63 -5.57 18.34
N LEU A 4 -12.49 -4.26 18.08
CA LEU A 4 -13.35 -3.56 17.12
C LEU A 4 -13.07 -3.99 15.66
N SER A 5 -11.82 -4.26 15.34
CA SER A 5 -11.41 -4.72 14.00
C SER A 5 -11.96 -6.11 13.66
N TYR A 6 -12.01 -6.99 14.65
CA TYR A 6 -12.53 -8.36 14.51
C TYR A 6 -14.08 -8.37 14.34
N TYR A 7 -14.78 -7.49 15.07
CA TYR A 7 -16.24 -7.36 14.94
C TYR A 7 -16.65 -6.76 13.59
N ILE A 8 -15.91 -5.78 13.09
CA ILE A 8 -16.14 -5.21 11.76
C ILE A 8 -15.94 -6.30 10.70
N LEU A 9 -14.90 -7.10 10.80
CA LEU A 9 -14.63 -8.22 9.90
C LEU A 9 -15.78 -9.26 9.93
N LEU A 10 -16.29 -9.62 11.11
CA LEU A 10 -17.41 -10.57 11.26
C LEU A 10 -18.74 -10.04 10.69
N ILE A 11 -18.98 -8.73 10.80
CA ILE A 11 -20.17 -8.09 10.21
C ILE A 11 -20.05 -8.09 8.68
N LEU A 12 -18.87 -7.77 8.15
CA LEU A 12 -18.59 -7.75 6.72
C LEU A 12 -18.74 -9.13 6.07
N LEU A 13 -18.40 -10.21 6.78
CA LEU A 13 -18.56 -11.60 6.30
C LEU A 13 -20.02 -12.10 6.32
N LYS A 14 -20.94 -11.40 7.03
CA LYS A 14 -22.33 -11.82 7.17
C LYS A 14 -23.32 -11.16 6.19
N THR A 15 -22.94 -10.12 5.47
CA THR A 15 -23.87 -9.24 4.73
C THR A 15 -23.87 -9.38 3.22
N GLY A 16 -23.25 -10.43 2.64
CA GLY A 16 -23.23 -10.62 1.19
C GLY A 16 -21.86 -10.41 0.56
N VAL A 17 -21.73 -10.54 -0.76
CA VAL A 17 -20.45 -10.42 -1.48
C VAL A 17 -19.90 -8.99 -1.35
N ILE A 18 -19.06 -8.78 -0.36
CA ILE A 18 -18.36 -7.51 -0.20
C ILE A 18 -17.08 -7.58 -1.04
N HIS A 19 -16.96 -6.67 -1.99
CA HIS A 19 -15.72 -6.50 -2.73
C HIS A 19 -14.71 -5.74 -1.86
N LEU A 20 -13.65 -6.46 -1.45
CA LEU A 20 -12.54 -5.89 -0.71
C LEU A 20 -11.40 -5.53 -1.66
N TYR A 21 -10.89 -4.34 -1.51
CA TYR A 21 -9.72 -3.85 -2.23
C TYR A 21 -8.70 -3.36 -1.22
N SER A 22 -7.45 -3.71 -1.40
CA SER A 22 -6.39 -3.16 -0.57
C SER A 22 -5.31 -2.51 -1.42
N VAL A 23 -4.75 -1.46 -0.88
CA VAL A 23 -3.61 -0.75 -1.44
C VAL A 23 -2.48 -0.86 -0.44
N ILE A 24 -1.29 -1.26 -0.93
CA ILE A 24 -0.04 -1.16 -0.18
C ILE A 24 0.78 -0.07 -0.85
N ASP A 25 0.96 1.04 -0.15
CA ASP A 25 1.76 2.18 -0.59
C ASP A 25 3.13 2.11 0.09
N ILE A 26 4.19 1.96 -0.71
CA ILE A 26 5.58 1.84 -0.26
C ILE A 26 6.29 3.17 -0.51
N GLY A 27 6.17 4.07 0.46
CA GLY A 27 6.87 5.35 0.45
C GLY A 27 8.27 5.28 1.06
N SER A 28 9.05 6.34 0.88
CA SER A 28 10.45 6.43 1.33
C SER A 28 10.62 6.36 2.85
N ASN A 29 9.65 6.87 3.60
CA ASN A 29 9.69 6.86 5.06
C ASN A 29 8.66 5.89 5.67
N THR A 30 7.54 5.70 5.00
CA THR A 30 6.38 5.00 5.54
C THR A 30 5.85 3.99 4.53
N ILE A 31 5.49 2.80 5.01
CA ILE A 31 4.74 1.82 4.24
C ILE A 31 3.34 1.74 4.84
N ARG A 32 2.31 1.82 4.02
CA ARG A 32 0.92 1.85 4.44
C ARG A 32 0.10 0.78 3.74
N LEU A 33 -0.68 0.05 4.51
CA LEU A 33 -1.76 -0.81 4.02
C LEU A 33 -3.09 -0.13 4.30
N VAL A 34 -3.93 0.01 3.29
CA VAL A 34 -5.32 0.46 3.45
C VAL A 34 -6.23 -0.57 2.79
N VAL A 35 -7.29 -0.96 3.50
CA VAL A 35 -8.34 -1.84 2.97
C VAL A 35 -9.63 -1.03 2.82
N TYR A 36 -10.26 -1.19 1.66
CA TYR A 36 -11.51 -0.55 1.31
C TYR A 36 -12.60 -1.58 1.05
N THR A 37 -13.82 -1.25 1.45
CA THR A 37 -15.06 -1.87 0.96
C THR A 37 -15.62 -1.04 -0.19
N LEU A 38 -16.26 -1.70 -1.14
CA LEU A 38 -17.06 -1.03 -2.16
C LEU A 38 -18.54 -1.20 -1.80
N GLU A 39 -19.18 -0.12 -1.38
CA GLU A 39 -20.59 -0.07 -0.96
C GLU A 39 -21.30 1.00 -1.78
N ASP A 40 -22.38 0.64 -2.46
CA ASP A 40 -23.18 1.55 -3.30
C ASP A 40 -22.34 2.35 -4.30
N GLY A 41 -21.33 1.70 -4.91
CA GLY A 41 -20.42 2.32 -5.86
C GLY A 41 -19.37 3.28 -5.23
N ARG A 42 -19.28 3.32 -3.90
CA ARG A 42 -18.33 4.18 -3.17
C ARG A 42 -17.34 3.35 -2.37
N LEU A 43 -16.07 3.75 -2.44
CA LEU A 43 -15.03 3.17 -1.60
C LEU A 43 -15.10 3.74 -0.19
N ARG A 44 -15.18 2.86 0.80
CA ARG A 44 -15.10 3.20 2.23
C ARG A 44 -13.88 2.53 2.85
N GLN A 45 -13.09 3.31 3.58
CA GLN A 45 -11.93 2.76 4.29
C GLN A 45 -12.43 1.89 5.45
N ALA A 46 -12.09 0.60 5.41
CA ALA A 46 -12.42 -0.38 6.44
C ALA A 46 -11.27 -0.58 7.44
N LEU A 47 -10.01 -0.53 6.95
CA LEU A 47 -8.83 -0.73 7.78
C LEU A 47 -7.66 0.10 7.24
N SER A 48 -6.82 0.61 8.14
CA SER A 48 -5.53 1.20 7.78
C SER A 48 -4.47 0.77 8.79
N SER A 49 -3.31 0.39 8.26
CA SER A 49 -2.13 0.06 9.04
C SER A 49 -0.92 0.77 8.46
N LYS A 50 -0.16 1.45 9.30
CA LYS A 50 1.02 2.24 8.93
C LYS A 50 2.25 1.68 9.63
N SER A 51 3.36 1.60 8.93
CA SER A 51 4.67 1.24 9.47
C SER A 51 5.73 2.23 9.02
N THR A 52 6.44 2.83 9.96
CA THR A 52 7.61 3.65 9.65
C THR A 52 8.77 2.72 9.34
N ALA A 53 9.19 2.68 8.09
CA ALA A 53 10.28 1.84 7.62
C ALA A 53 11.58 2.62 7.43
N GLY A 54 11.49 3.92 7.11
CA GLY A 54 12.65 4.79 6.93
C GLY A 54 13.58 4.32 5.79
N LEU A 55 13.01 3.82 4.69
CA LEU A 55 13.78 3.24 3.58
C LEU A 55 14.75 4.25 2.96
N ALA A 56 14.41 5.53 2.96
CA ALA A 56 15.30 6.58 2.47
C ALA A 56 16.65 6.61 3.23
N GLY A 57 16.65 6.33 4.53
CA GLY A 57 17.86 6.24 5.34
C GLY A 57 18.67 4.96 5.13
N CYS A 58 18.15 4.01 4.34
CA CYS A 58 18.79 2.76 3.99
C CYS A 58 19.31 2.74 2.54
N VAL A 59 19.36 3.89 1.86
CA VAL A 59 19.93 4.01 0.51
C VAL A 59 21.39 4.37 0.62
N GLU A 60 22.25 3.53 0.05
CA GLU A 60 23.70 3.69 -0.01
C GLU A 60 24.15 3.55 -1.47
N ASP A 61 24.95 4.49 -1.96
CA ASP A 61 25.48 4.52 -3.34
C ASP A 61 24.41 4.29 -4.44
N GLY A 62 23.19 4.81 -4.21
CA GLY A 62 22.08 4.67 -5.14
C GLY A 62 21.40 3.30 -5.15
N ALA A 63 21.67 2.45 -4.18
CA ALA A 63 21.06 1.14 -3.97
C ALA A 63 20.38 1.07 -2.59
N LEU A 64 19.33 0.29 -2.46
CA LEU A 64 18.75 -0.04 -1.15
C LEU A 64 19.67 -1.07 -0.46
N SER A 65 20.11 -0.75 0.74
CA SER A 65 20.97 -1.64 1.52
C SER A 65 20.24 -2.93 1.92
N GLU A 66 21.00 -3.96 2.29
CA GLU A 66 20.43 -5.23 2.78
C GLU A 66 19.48 -5.01 3.97
N GLU A 67 19.85 -4.14 4.91
CA GLU A 67 19.01 -3.75 6.03
C GLU A 67 17.67 -3.12 5.56
N GLY A 68 17.72 -2.28 4.53
CA GLY A 68 16.52 -1.67 3.93
C GLY A 68 15.60 -2.71 3.29
N VAL A 69 16.17 -3.69 2.60
CA VAL A 69 15.40 -4.80 2.00
C VAL A 69 14.77 -5.66 3.07
N GLU A 70 15.49 -6.02 4.13
CA GLU A 70 14.94 -6.78 5.26
C GLU A 70 13.80 -6.05 5.97
N LYS A 71 13.93 -4.74 6.19
CA LYS A 71 12.86 -3.90 6.74
C LYS A 71 11.62 -3.93 5.86
N LEU A 72 11.79 -3.74 4.55
CA LEU A 72 10.70 -3.78 3.57
C LEU A 72 9.97 -5.12 3.61
N VAL A 73 10.70 -6.22 3.48
CA VAL A 73 10.15 -7.59 3.53
C VAL A 73 9.42 -7.85 4.84
N SER A 74 10.01 -7.49 5.98
CA SER A 74 9.41 -7.67 7.31
C SER A 74 8.06 -6.95 7.44
N VAL A 75 7.95 -5.71 6.94
CA VAL A 75 6.70 -4.95 6.93
C VAL A 75 5.67 -5.62 6.04
N LEU A 76 6.06 -6.03 4.84
CA LEU A 76 5.15 -6.66 3.88
C LEU A 76 4.64 -8.02 4.37
N LEU A 77 5.47 -8.82 5.03
CA LEU A 77 5.05 -10.07 5.67
C LEU A 77 4.00 -9.84 6.77
N ARG A 78 4.11 -8.75 7.54
CA ARG A 78 3.07 -8.38 8.52
C ARG A 78 1.77 -8.00 7.83
N PHE A 79 1.83 -7.26 6.74
CA PHE A 79 0.64 -6.90 5.96
C PHE A 79 0.00 -8.12 5.29
N ARG A 80 0.80 -9.05 4.79
CA ARG A 80 0.31 -10.32 4.26
C ARG A 80 -0.52 -11.09 5.29
N ARG A 81 -0.05 -11.20 6.54
CA ARG A 81 -0.81 -11.85 7.62
C ARG A 81 -2.17 -11.19 7.89
N VAL A 82 -2.25 -9.86 7.75
CA VAL A 82 -3.54 -9.14 7.84
C VAL A 82 -4.44 -9.50 6.68
N LEU A 83 -3.89 -9.53 5.46
CA LEU A 83 -4.64 -9.82 4.24
C LEU A 83 -5.11 -11.29 4.15
N GLU A 84 -4.37 -12.23 4.74
CA GLU A 84 -4.78 -13.64 4.86
C GLU A 84 -6.08 -13.82 5.67
N LEU A 85 -6.42 -12.87 6.53
CA LEU A 85 -7.71 -12.81 7.24
C LEU A 85 -8.85 -12.24 6.40
N LEU A 86 -8.56 -11.76 5.18
CA LEU A 86 -9.50 -11.08 4.29
C LEU A 86 -9.63 -11.84 2.95
N PRO A 87 -10.26 -13.01 2.95
CA PRO A 87 -10.37 -13.84 1.74
C PRO A 87 -11.08 -13.08 0.62
N GLY A 88 -10.53 -13.19 -0.60
CA GLY A 88 -11.07 -12.50 -1.78
C GLY A 88 -10.70 -11.02 -1.88
N CYS A 89 -9.88 -10.47 -0.96
CA CYS A 89 -9.36 -9.12 -1.09
C CYS A 89 -8.40 -9.00 -2.28
N ARG A 90 -8.69 -8.06 -3.18
CA ARG A 90 -7.78 -7.72 -4.29
C ARG A 90 -6.73 -6.76 -3.79
N VAL A 91 -5.44 -7.11 -3.98
CA VAL A 91 -4.31 -6.35 -3.44
C VAL A 91 -3.59 -5.61 -4.57
N PHE A 92 -3.32 -4.34 -4.35
CA PHE A 92 -2.60 -3.44 -5.27
C PHE A 92 -1.39 -2.84 -4.55
N PRO A 93 -0.22 -3.53 -4.56
CA PRO A 93 1.00 -3.01 -3.97
C PRO A 93 1.73 -2.16 -4.99
N PHE A 94 2.12 -0.95 -4.59
CA PHE A 94 2.96 -0.09 -5.42
C PHE A 94 4.03 0.62 -4.59
N ALA A 95 5.10 1.01 -5.26
CA ALA A 95 6.16 1.83 -4.69
C ALA A 95 6.33 3.12 -5.50
N THR A 96 6.65 4.19 -4.80
CA THR A 96 6.89 5.52 -5.35
C THR A 96 8.40 5.81 -5.41
N ALA A 97 8.82 6.99 -4.99
CA ALA A 97 10.22 7.40 -4.97
C ALA A 97 11.14 6.47 -4.14
N SER A 98 10.57 5.67 -3.23
CA SER A 98 11.33 4.77 -2.34
C SER A 98 12.15 3.70 -3.07
N LEU A 99 11.64 3.20 -4.21
CA LEU A 99 12.31 2.19 -5.03
C LEU A 99 12.58 2.67 -6.46
N ARG A 100 12.05 3.83 -6.82
CA ARG A 100 12.21 4.37 -8.17
C ARG A 100 13.63 4.90 -8.38
N GLY A 101 14.30 4.38 -9.40
CA GLY A 101 15.62 4.85 -9.80
C GLY A 101 16.79 4.33 -8.95
N LEU A 102 16.58 3.38 -8.06
CA LEU A 102 17.68 2.68 -7.40
C LEU A 102 18.30 1.66 -8.35
N SER A 103 19.62 1.48 -8.25
CA SER A 103 20.40 0.60 -9.12
C SER A 103 20.04 -0.89 -8.96
N ASN A 104 19.56 -1.28 -7.78
CA ASN A 104 19.20 -2.65 -7.44
C ASN A 104 17.66 -2.87 -7.32
N THR A 105 16.85 -1.99 -7.89
CA THR A 105 15.38 -2.16 -7.84
C THR A 105 14.90 -3.54 -8.34
N PRO A 106 15.39 -4.07 -9.49
CA PRO A 106 14.95 -5.37 -9.97
C PRO A 106 15.22 -6.50 -8.98
N GLU A 107 16.39 -6.53 -8.35
CA GLU A 107 16.78 -7.53 -7.37
C GLU A 107 15.91 -7.45 -6.09
N VAL A 108 15.64 -6.21 -5.64
CA VAL A 108 14.76 -5.95 -4.50
C VAL A 108 13.35 -6.46 -4.77
N LEU A 109 12.79 -6.15 -5.95
CA LEU A 109 11.44 -6.59 -6.33
C LEU A 109 11.35 -8.11 -6.42
N GLU A 110 12.34 -8.78 -7.01
CA GLU A 110 12.37 -10.25 -7.11
C GLU A 110 12.44 -10.89 -5.72
N ARG A 111 13.25 -10.34 -4.81
CA ARG A 111 13.32 -10.83 -3.43
C ARG A 111 12.00 -10.64 -2.70
N VAL A 112 11.38 -9.46 -2.81
CA VAL A 112 10.07 -9.19 -2.21
C VAL A 112 9.03 -10.16 -2.74
N ARG A 113 8.96 -10.35 -4.05
CA ARG A 113 8.03 -11.30 -4.67
C ARG A 113 8.22 -12.71 -4.15
N ARG A 114 9.45 -13.20 -4.11
CA ARG A 114 9.79 -14.53 -3.62
C ARG A 114 9.41 -14.74 -2.16
N GLU A 115 9.69 -13.76 -1.29
CA GLU A 115 9.51 -13.91 0.15
C GLU A 115 8.10 -13.55 0.62
N THR A 116 7.44 -12.59 -0.03
CA THR A 116 6.14 -12.08 0.40
C THR A 116 4.99 -12.45 -0.51
N GLY A 117 5.27 -12.86 -1.75
CA GLY A 117 4.25 -13.11 -2.77
C GLY A 117 3.64 -11.85 -3.37
N PHE A 118 4.07 -10.65 -2.98
CA PHE A 118 3.61 -9.40 -3.57
C PHE A 118 4.42 -9.06 -4.82
N ASP A 119 3.71 -8.73 -5.89
CA ASP A 119 4.25 -8.18 -7.12
C ASP A 119 4.07 -6.66 -7.10
N ILE A 120 5.16 -5.94 -6.82
CA ILE A 120 5.10 -4.49 -6.57
C ILE A 120 5.26 -3.74 -7.89
N ASP A 121 4.33 -2.85 -8.18
CA ASP A 121 4.41 -1.91 -9.28
C ASP A 121 5.18 -0.65 -8.87
N VAL A 122 6.28 -0.33 -9.53
CA VAL A 122 7.05 0.90 -9.27
C VAL A 122 6.54 2.00 -10.19
N ILE A 123 5.64 2.83 -9.67
CA ILE A 123 4.99 3.88 -10.45
C ILE A 123 5.91 5.06 -10.73
N THR A 124 5.72 5.67 -11.90
CA THR A 124 6.42 6.89 -12.28
C THR A 124 5.90 8.10 -11.51
N GLY A 125 6.69 9.17 -11.39
CA GLY A 125 6.23 10.41 -10.74
C GLY A 125 5.02 11.04 -11.44
N ARG A 126 4.83 10.78 -12.74
CA ARG A 126 3.64 11.22 -13.48
C ARG A 126 2.39 10.42 -13.08
N GLU A 127 2.52 9.12 -12.92
CA GLU A 127 1.41 8.27 -12.46
C GLU A 127 1.02 8.60 -11.03
N GLU A 128 2.02 8.79 -10.15
CA GLU A 128 1.85 9.24 -8.77
C GLU A 128 1.03 10.53 -8.73
N ALA A 129 1.46 11.58 -9.44
CA ALA A 129 0.73 12.85 -9.53
C ALA A 129 -0.70 12.71 -10.07
N ILE A 130 -0.94 11.81 -11.04
CA ILE A 130 -2.28 11.53 -11.57
C ILE A 130 -3.15 10.84 -10.51
N PHE A 131 -2.61 9.90 -9.76
CA PHE A 131 -3.35 9.21 -8.71
C PHE A 131 -3.69 10.13 -7.55
N ASP A 132 -2.77 10.98 -7.14
CA ASP A 132 -2.98 11.99 -6.10
C ASP A 132 -4.04 13.00 -6.51
N TYR A 133 -3.95 13.52 -7.73
CA TYR A 133 -4.97 14.40 -8.30
C TYR A 133 -6.35 13.74 -8.30
N ARG A 134 -6.47 12.50 -8.80
CA ARG A 134 -7.75 11.77 -8.83
C ARG A 134 -8.28 11.48 -7.43
N GLY A 135 -7.41 11.15 -6.49
CA GLY A 135 -7.76 10.92 -5.09
C GLY A 135 -8.28 12.18 -4.40
N ALA A 136 -7.69 13.33 -4.70
CA ALA A 136 -8.11 14.63 -4.16
C ALA A 136 -9.43 15.09 -4.80
N VAL A 137 -9.50 15.16 -6.15
CA VAL A 137 -10.67 15.66 -6.89
C VAL A 137 -11.92 14.78 -6.70
N GLY A 138 -11.74 13.47 -6.57
CA GLY A 138 -12.86 12.56 -6.30
C GLY A 138 -13.59 12.82 -4.97
N ARG A 139 -13.03 13.66 -4.10
CA ARG A 139 -13.61 14.09 -2.81
C ARG A 139 -14.03 15.55 -2.79
N MET A 140 -13.67 16.34 -3.80
CA MET A 140 -13.92 17.77 -3.88
C MET A 140 -14.93 18.08 -4.98
N ASN A 141 -15.83 19.02 -4.73
CA ASN A 141 -16.71 19.62 -5.74
C ASN A 141 -16.00 20.77 -6.50
N GLU A 142 -14.71 20.95 -6.31
CA GLU A 142 -13.91 22.02 -6.91
C GLU A 142 -13.39 21.59 -8.29
N GLN A 143 -13.52 22.49 -9.28
CA GLN A 143 -13.12 22.23 -10.67
C GLN A 143 -11.70 22.71 -11.01
N SER A 144 -11.05 23.45 -10.11
CA SER A 144 -9.68 23.94 -10.31
C SER A 144 -8.95 24.11 -8.98
N GLY A 145 -7.64 23.89 -8.97
CA GLY A 145 -6.81 24.02 -7.78
C GLY A 145 -5.37 23.56 -8.05
N VAL A 146 -4.53 23.71 -7.04
CA VAL A 146 -3.17 23.18 -7.02
C VAL A 146 -3.11 22.12 -5.91
N LEU A 147 -2.66 20.94 -6.25
CA LEU A 147 -2.35 19.88 -5.30
C LEU A 147 -0.86 19.97 -4.97
N VAL A 148 -0.53 20.08 -3.70
CA VAL A 148 0.84 20.02 -3.20
C VAL A 148 0.94 18.80 -2.30
N ASP A 149 1.88 17.91 -2.64
CA ASP A 149 2.26 16.74 -1.86
C ASP A 149 3.54 17.03 -1.07
#